data_f0815065867ee80af40b7ba1aea9afdf
#
_entry.id   f0815065867ee80af40b7ba1aea9afdf
#
_cell.length_a   1.000
_cell.length_b   1.000
_cell.length_c   1.000
_cell.angle_alpha   90.00
_cell.angle_beta   90.00
_cell.angle_gamma   90.00
#
_symmetry.space_group_name_H-M   'P 1'
#
loop_
_entity.id
_entity.type
_entity.pdbx_description
1 polymer ?
#
loop_
_entity_poly.entity_id
_entity_poly.type
_entity_poly.pdbx_seq_one_letter_code
_entity_poly.pdbx_strand_id
1 'polypeptide(L)'
;MQNRVEPPVLLSRIMTFVLAAALVVLGTMAFTLYKMFPLNRPQVFFLTTTVRDNQDVKLVEMQPKSENLDRYKKAFVREYIRHRNEVYTNANAMHKKWNGQDGAVRTMSTDEVYGQFANTTMFVAMMSDLPDFEFSCPVGFYEGQPIYLASEDMYQVKFRYFCADNTGRTYPKDYTIKVKLTTEDDTQIKWADRIQNPLGLRVSEYVVMSDNGDPLDTGFLETEEN
;
A
#
# COMPACT_ATOMS: atom_id res chain seq x y z
N MET A 1 0.78 -74.14 -26.71
CA MET A 1 0.47 -74.02 -25.25
C MET A 1 -0.22 -72.70 -25.00
N GLN A 2 -1.55 -72.74 -24.88
CA GLN A 2 -2.33 -71.50 -24.53
C GLN A 2 -2.17 -71.27 -22.99
N ASN A 3 -1.46 -70.27 -22.64
CA ASN A 3 -1.44 -69.76 -21.26
C ASN A 3 -2.84 -69.29 -20.87
N ARG A 4 -3.69 -70.16 -20.36
CA ARG A 4 -4.95 -69.77 -19.72
C ARG A 4 -4.61 -69.14 -18.39
N VAL A 5 -4.65 -67.81 -18.35
CA VAL A 5 -4.56 -67.07 -17.11
C VAL A 5 -5.81 -67.37 -16.27
N GLU A 6 -5.58 -67.83 -15.04
CA GLU A 6 -6.70 -68.18 -14.14
C GLU A 6 -7.63 -67.02 -13.89
N PRO A 7 -8.98 -67.22 -13.91
CA PRO A 7 -9.97 -66.18 -13.80
C PRO A 7 -9.77 -65.22 -12.61
N PRO A 8 -9.38 -65.66 -11.39
CA PRO A 8 -9.20 -64.76 -10.25
C PRO A 8 -8.00 -63.80 -10.41
N VAL A 9 -6.93 -64.24 -11.11
CA VAL A 9 -5.76 -63.37 -11.36
C VAL A 9 -6.07 -62.31 -12.40
N LEU A 10 -6.89 -62.63 -13.40
CA LEU A 10 -7.35 -61.68 -14.42
C LEU A 10 -8.28 -60.63 -13.82
N LEU A 11 -9.19 -61.02 -12.93
CA LEU A 11 -10.10 -60.14 -12.21
C LEU A 11 -9.32 -59.16 -11.30
N SER A 12 -8.30 -59.63 -10.57
CA SER A 12 -7.45 -58.80 -9.72
C SER A 12 -6.67 -57.78 -10.53
N ARG A 13 -6.15 -58.11 -11.69
CA ARG A 13 -5.46 -57.14 -12.58
C ARG A 13 -6.40 -56.12 -13.15
N ILE A 14 -7.60 -56.48 -13.54
CA ILE A 14 -8.60 -55.51 -14.02
C ILE A 14 -8.98 -54.54 -12.90
N MET A 15 -9.22 -55.04 -11.68
CA MET A 15 -9.52 -54.22 -10.52
C MET A 15 -8.40 -53.22 -10.19
N THR A 16 -7.14 -53.64 -10.27
CA THR A 16 -6.01 -52.70 -10.06
C THR A 16 -5.94 -51.62 -11.13
N PHE A 17 -6.20 -51.92 -12.40
CA PHE A 17 -6.25 -50.91 -13.45
C PHE A 17 -7.42 -49.94 -13.27
N VAL A 18 -8.60 -50.42 -12.90
CA VAL A 18 -9.77 -49.56 -12.61
C VAL A 18 -9.50 -48.66 -11.42
N LEU A 19 -8.87 -49.19 -10.36
CA LEU A 19 -8.50 -48.37 -9.18
C LEU A 19 -7.48 -47.30 -9.55
N ALA A 20 -6.44 -47.66 -10.32
CA ALA A 20 -5.44 -46.71 -10.77
C ALA A 20 -6.04 -45.60 -11.66
N ALA A 21 -6.94 -45.94 -12.56
CA ALA A 21 -7.64 -44.99 -13.41
C ALA A 21 -8.53 -44.04 -12.55
N ALA A 22 -9.24 -44.57 -11.57
CA ALA A 22 -10.06 -43.77 -10.66
C ALA A 22 -9.22 -42.81 -9.82
N LEU A 23 -8.04 -43.20 -9.34
CA LEU A 23 -7.11 -42.33 -8.62
C LEU A 23 -6.57 -41.21 -9.51
N VAL A 24 -6.26 -41.46 -10.77
CA VAL A 24 -5.84 -40.43 -11.74
C VAL A 24 -6.96 -39.42 -11.98
N VAL A 25 -8.20 -39.87 -12.17
CA VAL A 25 -9.36 -38.99 -12.36
C VAL A 25 -9.61 -38.14 -11.10
N LEU A 26 -9.57 -38.72 -9.90
CA LEU A 26 -9.70 -38.00 -8.65
C LEU A 26 -8.59 -36.95 -8.47
N GLY A 27 -7.34 -37.31 -8.79
CA GLY A 27 -6.19 -36.41 -8.71
C GLY A 27 -6.33 -35.21 -9.67
N THR A 28 -6.76 -35.44 -10.91
CA THR A 28 -6.99 -34.36 -11.88
C THR A 28 -8.16 -33.49 -11.47
N MET A 29 -9.22 -34.06 -10.90
CA MET A 29 -10.37 -33.30 -10.40
C MET A 29 -10.01 -32.44 -9.18
N ALA A 30 -9.22 -32.97 -8.25
CA ALA A 30 -8.71 -32.22 -7.11
C ALA A 30 -7.77 -31.08 -7.55
N PHE A 31 -6.92 -31.32 -8.54
CA PHE A 31 -6.02 -30.30 -9.08
C PHE A 31 -6.77 -29.18 -9.83
N THR A 32 -7.80 -29.53 -10.60
CA THR A 32 -8.65 -28.51 -11.27
C THR A 32 -9.44 -27.70 -10.25
N LEU A 33 -10.01 -28.34 -9.22
CA LEU A 33 -10.66 -27.63 -8.11
C LEU A 33 -9.68 -26.70 -7.40
N TYR A 34 -8.46 -27.14 -7.10
CA TYR A 34 -7.42 -26.30 -6.50
C TYR A 34 -7.08 -25.08 -7.36
N LYS A 35 -7.03 -25.23 -8.69
CA LYS A 35 -6.80 -24.10 -9.62
C LYS A 35 -8.02 -23.21 -9.85
N MET A 36 -9.23 -23.75 -9.80
CA MET A 36 -10.46 -22.98 -10.06
C MET A 36 -10.93 -22.18 -8.84
N PHE A 37 -10.52 -22.57 -7.64
CA PHE A 37 -10.86 -21.83 -6.42
C PHE A 37 -9.62 -21.13 -5.84
N PRO A 38 -9.30 -19.91 -6.27
CA PRO A 38 -8.46 -19.03 -5.47
C PRO A 38 -9.29 -18.56 -4.27
N LEU A 39 -9.53 -19.47 -3.31
CA LEU A 39 -10.25 -19.21 -2.05
C LEU A 39 -9.61 -18.12 -1.19
N ASN A 40 -8.44 -17.60 -1.60
CA ASN A 40 -7.66 -16.63 -0.84
C ASN A 40 -7.55 -15.24 -1.51
N ARG A 41 -8.39 -14.92 -2.48
CA ARG A 41 -8.43 -13.54 -2.98
C ARG A 41 -9.56 -12.79 -2.28
N PRO A 42 -9.27 -11.96 -1.26
CA PRO A 42 -10.28 -11.10 -0.68
C PRO A 42 -10.77 -10.16 -1.77
N GLN A 43 -12.05 -10.23 -2.08
CA GLN A 43 -12.68 -9.26 -2.97
C GLN A 43 -12.94 -8.01 -2.14
N VAL A 44 -12.31 -6.91 -2.51
CA VAL A 44 -12.53 -5.63 -1.86
C VAL A 44 -13.71 -4.93 -2.52
N PHE A 45 -14.73 -4.63 -1.72
CA PHE A 45 -15.90 -3.89 -2.16
C PHE A 45 -15.91 -2.50 -1.52
N PHE A 46 -16.21 -1.48 -2.31
CA PHE A 46 -16.49 -0.15 -1.79
C PHE A 46 -17.97 0.00 -1.46
N LEU A 47 -18.22 0.55 -0.29
CA LEU A 47 -19.55 1.02 0.09
C LEU A 47 -19.68 2.46 -0.43
N THR A 48 -20.44 2.67 -1.49
CA THR A 48 -20.77 4.02 -1.97
C THR A 48 -22.16 4.39 -1.50
N THR A 49 -22.26 5.47 -0.71
CA THR A 49 -23.53 6.08 -0.35
C THR A 49 -23.81 7.23 -1.30
N THR A 50 -24.90 7.19 -2.03
CA THR A 50 -25.40 8.36 -2.79
C THR A 50 -26.18 9.28 -1.86
N VAL A 51 -25.81 10.57 -1.87
CA VAL A 51 -26.36 11.63 -0.99
C VAL A 51 -27.78 12.06 -1.42
N ARG A 52 -28.56 11.24 -2.09
CA ARG A 52 -29.96 11.53 -2.43
C ARG A 52 -30.91 10.55 -1.76
N ASP A 53 -31.75 11.06 -0.93
CA ASP A 53 -32.98 10.64 -0.23
C ASP A 53 -33.40 9.16 -0.11
N ASN A 54 -32.79 8.24 -0.81
CA ASN A 54 -32.85 6.81 -0.57
C ASN A 54 -31.41 6.32 -0.39
N GLN A 55 -31.08 5.89 0.82
CA GLN A 55 -29.77 5.33 1.18
C GLN A 55 -29.61 3.93 0.55
N ASP A 56 -29.58 3.86 -0.74
CA ASP A 56 -29.20 2.63 -1.45
C ASP A 56 -27.69 2.44 -1.31
N VAL A 57 -27.31 1.58 -0.38
CA VAL A 57 -25.93 1.14 -0.22
C VAL A 57 -25.60 0.17 -1.35
N LYS A 58 -24.83 0.62 -2.32
CA LYS A 58 -24.39 -0.21 -3.44
C LYS A 58 -23.00 -0.76 -3.17
N LEU A 59 -22.89 -2.08 -3.07
CA LEU A 59 -21.61 -2.79 -3.08
C LEU A 59 -21.07 -2.82 -4.51
N VAL A 60 -19.94 -2.16 -4.75
CA VAL A 60 -19.27 -2.15 -6.06
C VAL A 60 -17.98 -2.92 -5.95
N GLU A 61 -17.83 -3.99 -6.73
CA GLU A 61 -16.59 -4.74 -6.83
C GLU A 61 -15.47 -3.86 -7.41
N MET A 62 -14.30 -3.89 -6.78
CA MET A 62 -13.14 -3.12 -7.23
C MET A 62 -12.51 -3.81 -8.44
N GLN A 63 -12.83 -3.35 -9.62
CA GLN A 63 -12.19 -3.85 -10.83
C GLN A 63 -10.82 -3.21 -11.05
N PRO A 64 -9.83 -3.95 -11.56
CA PRO A 64 -8.56 -3.38 -12.03
C PRO A 64 -8.83 -2.27 -13.05
N LYS A 65 -8.23 -1.09 -12.86
CA LYS A 65 -8.43 0.13 -13.67
C LYS A 65 -9.79 0.84 -13.48
N SER A 66 -10.54 0.54 -12.41
CA SER A 66 -11.74 1.32 -12.12
C SER A 66 -11.38 2.73 -11.63
N GLU A 67 -12.25 3.70 -11.90
CA GLU A 67 -12.10 5.07 -11.38
C GLU A 67 -12.03 5.09 -9.84
N ASN A 68 -12.75 4.19 -9.18
CA ASN A 68 -12.74 4.04 -7.74
C ASN A 68 -11.38 3.59 -7.22
N LEU A 69 -10.68 2.70 -7.93
CA LEU A 69 -9.34 2.27 -7.58
C LEU A 69 -8.33 3.42 -7.73
N ASP A 70 -8.43 4.23 -8.80
CA ASP A 70 -7.57 5.40 -8.98
C ASP A 70 -7.79 6.43 -7.88
N ARG A 71 -9.05 6.72 -7.53
CA ARG A 71 -9.39 7.61 -6.42
C ARG A 71 -8.82 7.10 -5.08
N TYR A 72 -8.92 5.80 -4.83
CA TYR A 72 -8.36 5.20 -3.63
C TYR A 72 -6.83 5.32 -3.59
N LYS A 73 -6.13 5.01 -4.67
CA LYS A 73 -4.68 5.16 -4.77
C LYS A 73 -4.24 6.62 -4.56
N LYS A 74 -4.94 7.57 -5.17
CA LYS A 74 -4.69 9.00 -4.97
C LYS A 74 -4.92 9.45 -3.52
N ALA A 75 -5.97 8.95 -2.88
CA ALA A 75 -6.23 9.22 -1.47
C ALA A 75 -5.13 8.64 -0.58
N PHE A 76 -4.68 7.42 -0.84
CA PHE A 76 -3.59 6.77 -0.14
C PHE A 76 -2.28 7.56 -0.27
N VAL A 77 -1.92 8.00 -1.48
CA VAL A 77 -0.72 8.84 -1.72
C VAL A 77 -0.80 10.14 -0.93
N ARG A 78 -1.95 10.84 -0.93
CA ARG A 78 -2.13 12.08 -0.15
C ARG A 78 -1.95 11.83 1.35
N GLU A 79 -2.53 10.75 1.86
CA GLU A 79 -2.43 10.39 3.27
C GLU A 79 -0.99 10.04 3.66
N TYR A 80 -0.30 9.26 2.82
CA TYR A 80 1.12 8.97 3.02
C TYR A 80 1.98 10.23 3.10
N ILE A 81 1.80 11.16 2.14
CA ILE A 81 2.56 12.43 2.11
C ILE A 81 2.28 13.24 3.36
N ARG A 82 1.02 13.31 3.79
CA ARG A 82 0.65 13.98 5.02
C ARG A 82 1.32 13.33 6.23
N HIS A 83 1.26 12.01 6.36
CA HIS A 83 1.91 11.32 7.47
C HIS A 83 3.42 11.48 7.49
N ARG A 84 4.06 11.42 6.33
CA ARG A 84 5.53 11.52 6.23
C ARG A 84 6.05 12.94 6.51
N ASN A 85 5.35 13.95 6.00
CA ASN A 85 5.88 15.31 5.95
C ASN A 85 5.26 16.25 7.00
N GLU A 86 4.06 16.00 7.47
CA GLU A 86 3.38 16.87 8.41
C GLU A 86 4.00 16.76 9.81
N VAL A 87 4.42 17.89 10.39
CA VAL A 87 5.01 17.97 11.72
C VAL A 87 4.00 18.57 12.69
N TYR A 88 3.81 17.92 13.83
CA TYR A 88 2.99 18.38 14.94
C TYR A 88 3.89 18.87 16.08
N THR A 89 3.40 19.83 16.87
CA THR A 89 4.09 20.30 18.06
C THR A 89 4.28 19.20 19.12
N ASN A 90 3.37 18.25 19.21
CA ASN A 90 3.42 17.18 20.19
C ASN A 90 4.41 16.07 19.79
N ALA A 91 5.52 15.99 20.52
CA ALA A 91 6.59 15.02 20.27
C ALA A 91 6.11 13.57 20.37
N ASN A 92 5.26 13.22 21.35
CA ASN A 92 4.73 11.86 21.51
C ASN A 92 3.86 11.45 20.31
N ALA A 93 3.07 12.37 19.77
CA ALA A 93 2.28 12.12 18.57
C ALA A 93 3.17 11.87 17.35
N MET A 94 4.28 12.62 17.23
CA MET A 94 5.27 12.42 16.17
C MET A 94 5.99 11.09 16.30
N HIS A 95 6.45 10.73 17.50
CA HIS A 95 7.06 9.42 17.76
C HIS A 95 6.14 8.26 17.37
N LYS A 96 4.88 8.31 17.78
CA LYS A 96 3.89 7.29 17.42
C LYS A 96 3.67 7.21 15.91
N LYS A 97 3.59 8.34 15.25
CA LYS A 97 3.32 8.45 13.80
C LYS A 97 4.50 7.97 12.96
N TRP A 98 5.73 8.28 13.35
CA TRP A 98 6.93 8.06 12.55
C TRP A 98 7.71 6.80 12.95
N ASN A 99 7.89 6.55 14.25
CA ASN A 99 8.76 5.49 14.77
C ASN A 99 8.01 4.31 15.41
N GLY A 100 6.72 4.44 15.67
CA GLY A 100 5.93 3.35 16.23
C GLY A 100 5.97 2.09 15.35
N GLN A 101 5.91 0.91 15.95
CA GLN A 101 5.87 -0.37 15.22
C GLN A 101 4.68 -0.42 14.25
N ASP A 102 3.57 0.20 14.66
CA ASP A 102 2.36 0.38 13.85
C ASP A 102 2.24 1.85 13.39
N GLY A 103 3.37 2.57 13.30
CA GLY A 103 3.40 3.96 12.85
C GLY A 103 2.94 4.09 11.40
N ALA A 104 2.15 5.12 11.11
CA ALA A 104 1.52 5.29 9.80
C ALA A 104 2.55 5.32 8.66
N VAL A 105 3.68 6.01 8.83
CA VAL A 105 4.71 6.06 7.76
C VAL A 105 5.32 4.67 7.53
N ARG A 106 5.58 3.91 8.60
CA ARG A 106 6.18 2.57 8.48
C ARG A 106 5.23 1.58 7.82
N THR A 107 3.96 1.58 8.22
CA THR A 107 2.95 0.66 7.66
C THR A 107 2.59 0.95 6.21
N MET A 108 2.73 2.20 5.78
CA MET A 108 2.46 2.63 4.41
C MET A 108 3.68 2.61 3.48
N SER A 109 4.88 2.29 3.99
CA SER A 109 6.13 2.23 3.21
C SER A 109 6.63 0.79 3.09
N THR A 110 7.45 0.54 2.06
CA THR A 110 8.35 -0.61 2.06
C THR A 110 9.49 -0.38 3.07
N ASP A 111 10.15 -1.45 3.52
CA ASP A 111 11.25 -1.34 4.47
C ASP A 111 12.40 -0.47 3.95
N GLU A 112 12.64 -0.50 2.63
CA GLU A 112 13.65 0.33 1.96
C GLU A 112 13.30 1.83 2.06
N VAL A 113 12.08 2.21 1.67
CA VAL A 113 11.62 3.62 1.71
C VAL A 113 11.53 4.12 3.14
N TYR A 114 11.11 3.26 4.08
CA TYR A 114 11.11 3.62 5.49
C TYR A 114 12.53 3.79 6.03
N GLY A 115 13.47 2.92 5.65
CA GLY A 115 14.88 3.03 6.03
C GLY A 115 15.53 4.33 5.51
N GLN A 116 15.25 4.71 4.27
CA GLN A 116 15.69 6.01 3.73
C GLN A 116 15.12 7.18 4.55
N PHE A 117 13.82 7.12 4.90
CA PHE A 117 13.19 8.14 5.73
C PHE A 117 13.79 8.22 7.13
N ALA A 118 14.01 7.08 7.78
CA ALA A 118 14.56 7.01 9.14
C ALA A 118 16.01 7.52 9.24
N ASN A 119 16.74 7.52 8.12
CA ASN A 119 18.11 8.02 8.05
C ASN A 119 18.19 9.53 7.75
N THR A 120 17.06 10.21 7.56
CA THR A 120 17.07 11.66 7.33
C THR A 120 17.41 12.43 8.59
N THR A 121 18.15 13.52 8.45
CA THR A 121 18.54 14.40 9.55
C THR A 121 17.32 14.86 10.37
N MET A 122 16.22 15.15 9.67
CA MET A 122 14.98 15.59 10.31
C MET A 122 14.35 14.48 11.16
N PHE A 123 14.28 13.24 10.64
CA PHE A 123 13.77 12.11 11.42
C PHE A 123 14.59 11.91 12.69
N VAL A 124 15.93 11.91 12.56
CA VAL A 124 16.85 11.74 13.70
C VAL A 124 16.67 12.87 14.72
N ALA A 125 16.57 14.12 14.27
CA ALA A 125 16.34 15.27 15.14
C ALA A 125 14.99 15.18 15.86
N MET A 126 13.92 14.78 15.16
CA MET A 126 12.57 14.68 15.73
C MET A 126 12.41 13.47 16.65
N MET A 127 13.25 12.42 16.49
CA MET A 127 13.19 11.20 17.30
C MET A 127 14.15 11.25 18.49
N SER A 128 14.96 12.29 18.64
CA SER A 128 15.72 12.52 19.87
C SER A 128 14.76 12.86 21.02
N ASP A 129 15.16 12.57 22.28
CA ASP A 129 14.36 12.86 23.48
C ASP A 129 14.27 14.38 23.77
N LEU A 130 13.69 15.10 22.82
CA LEU A 130 13.46 16.53 22.92
C LEU A 130 12.07 16.80 23.52
N PRO A 131 11.89 17.96 24.20
CA PRO A 131 10.57 18.46 24.57
C PRO A 131 9.70 18.66 23.33
N ASP A 132 8.43 18.99 23.53
CA ASP A 132 7.52 19.34 22.43
C ASP A 132 8.15 20.40 21.51
N PHE A 133 7.87 20.27 20.21
CA PHE A 133 8.45 21.14 19.19
C PHE A 133 7.86 22.53 19.25
N GLU A 134 8.68 23.55 19.01
CA GLU A 134 8.25 24.94 18.97
C GLU A 134 7.61 25.35 17.63
N PHE A 135 7.48 24.40 16.70
CA PHE A 135 6.91 24.65 15.38
C PHE A 135 5.98 23.53 14.94
N SER A 136 5.11 23.87 14.01
CA SER A 136 4.26 22.89 13.31
C SER A 136 4.30 23.15 11.81
N CYS A 137 4.26 22.10 11.01
CA CYS A 137 4.29 22.20 9.56
C CYS A 137 3.15 21.39 8.95
N PRO A 138 1.93 21.92 8.88
CA PRO A 138 0.85 21.28 8.14
C PRO A 138 1.12 21.27 6.63
N VAL A 139 0.56 20.26 5.94
CA VAL A 139 0.69 20.06 4.50
C VAL A 139 -0.62 20.41 3.81
N GLY A 140 -0.57 21.35 2.86
CA GLY A 140 -1.66 21.70 1.97
C GLY A 140 -1.42 21.21 0.55
N PHE A 141 -2.38 20.50 -0.04
CA PHE A 141 -2.28 20.03 -1.41
C PHE A 141 -2.88 21.03 -2.39
N TYR A 142 -2.25 21.15 -3.56
CA TYR A 142 -2.84 21.88 -4.67
C TYR A 142 -4.05 21.13 -5.25
N GLU A 143 -4.94 21.88 -5.88
CA GLU A 143 -6.11 21.31 -6.54
C GLU A 143 -5.70 20.30 -7.64
N GLY A 144 -6.47 19.23 -7.76
CA GLY A 144 -6.21 18.18 -8.75
C GLY A 144 -5.06 17.21 -8.42
N GLN A 145 -4.34 17.40 -7.28
CA GLN A 145 -3.26 16.49 -6.86
C GLN A 145 -3.78 15.29 -6.07
N PRO A 146 -3.16 14.11 -6.18
CA PRO A 146 -2.02 13.68 -7.02
C PRO A 146 -2.39 13.48 -8.50
N ILE A 147 -1.38 13.60 -9.39
CA ILE A 147 -1.48 13.30 -10.82
C ILE A 147 -0.74 11.97 -11.10
N TYR A 148 -1.39 11.03 -11.76
CA TYR A 148 -0.75 9.78 -12.17
C TYR A 148 0.02 9.98 -13.49
N LEU A 149 1.31 9.65 -13.49
CA LEU A 149 2.20 9.68 -14.66
C LEU A 149 2.32 8.26 -15.22
N ALA A 150 1.55 7.98 -16.26
CA ALA A 150 1.50 6.63 -16.85
C ALA A 150 2.84 6.19 -17.48
N SER A 151 3.68 7.12 -17.92
CA SER A 151 5.01 6.83 -18.49
C SER A 151 6.00 6.29 -17.47
N GLU A 152 5.86 6.68 -16.21
CA GLU A 152 6.78 6.34 -15.13
C GLU A 152 6.16 5.36 -14.12
N ASP A 153 4.84 5.12 -14.22
CA ASP A 153 4.05 4.38 -13.23
C ASP A 153 4.17 4.98 -11.81
N MET A 154 4.15 6.31 -11.74
CA MET A 154 4.32 7.09 -10.50
C MET A 154 3.23 8.12 -10.34
N TYR A 155 3.01 8.54 -9.10
CA TYR A 155 2.14 9.67 -8.77
C TYR A 155 3.00 10.90 -8.50
N GLN A 156 2.80 11.95 -9.29
CA GLN A 156 3.39 13.26 -8.99
C GLN A 156 2.45 14.04 -8.09
N VAL A 157 3.03 14.65 -7.05
CA VAL A 157 2.27 15.43 -6.08
C VAL A 157 2.94 16.77 -5.84
N LYS A 158 2.17 17.82 -5.99
CA LYS A 158 2.59 19.16 -5.61
C LYS A 158 1.86 19.57 -4.34
N PHE A 159 2.61 19.99 -3.35
CA PHE A 159 2.05 20.41 -2.07
C PHE A 159 2.86 21.58 -1.48
N ARG A 160 2.25 22.25 -0.51
CA ARG A 160 2.84 23.37 0.21
C ARG A 160 2.92 23.05 1.69
N TYR A 161 4.08 23.34 2.27
CA TYR A 161 4.26 23.43 3.71
C TYR A 161 3.83 24.80 4.21
N PHE A 162 3.21 24.81 5.36
CA PHE A 162 2.88 26.01 6.10
C PHE A 162 3.54 25.94 7.48
N CYS A 163 4.89 25.90 7.50
CA CYS A 163 5.58 25.89 8.78
C CYS A 163 5.33 27.20 9.52
N ALA A 164 4.87 27.09 10.77
CA ALA A 164 4.68 28.22 11.65
C ALA A 164 5.55 28.04 12.88
N ASP A 165 6.30 29.07 13.25
CA ASP A 165 7.06 29.12 14.49
C ASP A 165 6.17 29.52 15.69
N ASN A 166 6.74 29.49 16.90
CA ASN A 166 6.05 29.88 18.14
C ASN A 166 5.65 31.38 18.17
N THR A 167 6.18 32.19 17.24
CA THR A 167 5.79 33.62 17.09
C THR A 167 4.61 33.81 16.14
N GLY A 168 4.13 32.73 15.52
CA GLY A 168 3.06 32.76 14.54
C GLY A 168 3.48 33.19 13.13
N ARG A 169 4.80 33.33 12.87
CA ARG A 169 5.29 33.57 11.52
C ARG A 169 5.18 32.30 10.71
N THR A 170 4.69 32.40 9.48
CA THR A 170 4.54 31.28 8.56
C THR A 170 5.53 31.39 7.42
N TYR A 171 6.17 30.26 7.12
CA TYR A 171 7.16 30.11 6.03
C TYR A 171 6.61 29.10 5.01
N PRO A 172 5.82 29.56 4.02
CA PRO A 172 5.29 28.66 3.01
C PRO A 172 6.39 28.25 2.03
N LYS A 173 6.53 26.96 1.79
CA LYS A 173 7.46 26.41 0.78
C LYS A 173 6.76 25.34 -0.05
N ASP A 174 6.94 25.40 -1.37
CA ASP A 174 6.34 24.46 -2.31
C ASP A 174 7.30 23.31 -2.61
N TYR A 175 6.73 22.11 -2.74
CA TYR A 175 7.46 20.90 -3.07
C TYR A 175 6.72 20.09 -4.13
N THR A 176 7.50 19.49 -5.00
CA THR A 176 7.03 18.50 -5.96
C THR A 176 7.72 17.18 -5.68
N ILE A 177 6.96 16.12 -5.52
CA ILE A 177 7.48 14.79 -5.28
C ILE A 177 6.88 13.79 -6.25
N LYS A 178 7.60 12.68 -6.48
CA LYS A 178 7.08 11.50 -7.19
C LYS A 178 7.03 10.33 -6.24
N VAL A 179 5.94 9.58 -6.29
CA VAL A 179 5.68 8.42 -5.42
C VAL A 179 5.27 7.23 -6.27
N LYS A 180 5.93 6.10 -6.08
CA LYS A 180 5.55 4.83 -6.68
C LYS A 180 4.85 3.96 -5.65
N LEU A 181 3.78 3.27 -6.08
CA LEU A 181 3.03 2.34 -5.25
C LEU A 181 3.31 0.91 -5.66
N THR A 182 3.40 0.04 -4.68
CA THR A 182 3.37 -1.42 -4.84
C THR A 182 2.25 -2.01 -4.00
N THR A 183 1.88 -3.24 -4.27
CA THR A 183 0.94 -4.01 -3.45
C THR A 183 1.69 -5.12 -2.75
N GLU A 184 1.43 -5.28 -1.47
CA GLU A 184 1.90 -6.43 -0.70
C GLU A 184 1.05 -7.65 -1.02
N ASP A 185 1.65 -8.84 -0.98
CA ASP A 185 0.89 -10.09 -1.18
C ASP A 185 -0.16 -10.25 -0.07
N ASP A 186 -1.37 -10.67 -0.43
CA ASP A 186 -2.52 -10.83 0.47
C ASP A 186 -2.22 -11.66 1.72
N THR A 187 -1.23 -12.55 1.65
CA THR A 187 -0.80 -13.42 2.76
C THR A 187 -0.01 -12.68 3.83
N GLN A 188 0.57 -11.52 3.51
CA GLN A 188 1.43 -10.74 4.41
C GLN A 188 0.67 -9.62 5.11
N ILE A 189 -0.51 -9.23 4.59
CA ILE A 189 -1.30 -8.15 5.18
C ILE A 189 -1.91 -8.63 6.51
N LYS A 190 -1.52 -7.99 7.62
CA LYS A 190 -2.12 -8.26 8.93
C LYS A 190 -3.61 -7.96 8.88
N TRP A 191 -4.42 -8.77 9.56
CA TRP A 191 -5.88 -8.61 9.58
C TRP A 191 -6.33 -7.22 10.06
N ALA A 192 -5.64 -6.65 11.05
CA ALA A 192 -5.93 -5.32 11.57
C ALA A 192 -5.72 -4.22 10.52
N ASP A 193 -4.73 -4.36 9.65
CA ASP A 193 -4.37 -3.37 8.63
C ASP A 193 -5.36 -3.39 7.45
N ARG A 194 -6.07 -4.50 7.24
CA ARG A 194 -7.05 -4.65 6.15
C ARG A 194 -8.22 -3.66 6.22
N ILE A 195 -8.51 -3.12 7.38
CA ILE A 195 -9.57 -2.11 7.53
C ILE A 195 -9.11 -0.76 6.97
N GLN A 196 -7.84 -0.40 7.21
CA GLN A 196 -7.28 0.89 6.79
C GLN A 196 -6.64 0.82 5.40
N ASN A 197 -6.03 -0.32 5.06
CA ASN A 197 -5.35 -0.55 3.80
C ASN A 197 -5.74 -1.92 3.18
N PRO A 198 -6.98 -2.06 2.72
CA PRO A 198 -7.51 -3.33 2.24
C PRO A 198 -6.79 -3.88 1.00
N LEU A 199 -6.09 -3.03 0.26
CA LEU A 199 -5.31 -3.41 -0.92
C LEU A 199 -3.84 -3.71 -0.63
N GLY A 200 -3.39 -3.56 0.62
CA GLY A 200 -1.98 -3.72 0.96
C GLY A 200 -1.06 -2.78 0.18
N LEU A 201 -1.52 -1.56 -0.12
CA LEU A 201 -0.69 -0.58 -0.83
C LEU A 201 0.48 -0.15 0.04
N ARG A 202 1.66 -0.10 -0.57
CA ARG A 202 2.86 0.46 0.05
C ARG A 202 3.56 1.40 -0.92
N VAL A 203 4.21 2.40 -0.38
CA VAL A 203 5.12 3.26 -1.16
C VAL A 203 6.44 2.54 -1.31
N SER A 204 6.80 2.25 -2.56
CA SER A 204 8.07 1.58 -2.93
C SER A 204 9.15 2.53 -3.41
N GLU A 205 8.79 3.78 -3.71
CA GLU A 205 9.74 4.81 -4.12
C GLU A 205 9.19 6.19 -3.75
N TYR A 206 10.05 7.06 -3.23
CA TYR A 206 9.72 8.42 -2.86
C TYR A 206 10.87 9.35 -3.30
N VAL A 207 10.60 10.20 -4.27
CA VAL A 207 11.61 11.08 -4.88
C VAL A 207 11.16 12.53 -4.73
N VAL A 208 12.02 13.36 -4.15
CA VAL A 208 11.82 14.81 -4.09
C VAL A 208 12.41 15.43 -5.36
N MET A 209 11.66 16.29 -6.01
CA MET A 209 12.08 16.96 -7.23
C MET A 209 12.57 18.37 -6.90
N SER A 210 13.69 18.78 -7.52
CA SER A 210 14.15 20.17 -7.49
C SER A 210 13.22 21.06 -8.32
N ASP A 211 13.36 22.36 -8.18
CA ASP A 211 12.61 23.36 -8.99
C ASP A 211 12.88 23.19 -10.50
N ASN A 212 14.02 22.62 -10.87
CA ASN A 212 14.38 22.33 -12.26
C ASN A 212 13.81 20.98 -12.77
N GLY A 213 13.12 20.22 -11.92
CA GLY A 213 12.55 18.92 -12.26
C GLY A 213 13.49 17.73 -12.12
N ASP A 214 14.72 17.95 -11.64
CA ASP A 214 15.67 16.87 -11.35
C ASP A 214 15.43 16.27 -9.96
N PRO A 215 15.70 14.98 -9.75
CA PRO A 215 15.60 14.36 -8.43
C PRO A 215 16.63 15.02 -7.48
N LEU A 216 16.17 15.39 -6.28
CA LEU A 216 17.06 15.78 -5.20
C LEU A 216 17.51 14.51 -4.45
N ASP A 217 18.81 14.45 -4.17
CA ASP A 217 19.44 13.31 -3.47
C ASP A 217 19.03 13.23 -1.97
N THR A 218 18.26 14.18 -1.50
CA THR A 218 17.80 14.27 -0.12
C THR A 218 16.43 13.65 0.02
N GLY A 219 16.34 12.52 0.70
CA GLY A 219 15.07 11.87 1.05
C GLY A 219 14.18 12.72 1.97
N PHE A 220 14.63 13.88 2.37
CA PHE A 220 13.91 14.87 3.16
C PHE A 220 14.15 16.29 2.64
N LEU A 221 13.18 17.13 2.91
CA LEU A 221 13.15 18.54 2.55
C LEU A 221 14.11 19.30 3.50
N GLU A 222 15.33 19.53 3.07
CA GLU A 222 16.22 20.41 3.81
C GLU A 222 15.68 21.84 3.76
N THR A 223 15.48 22.42 4.91
CA THR A 223 15.30 23.88 5.02
C THR A 223 16.67 24.49 4.72
N GLU A 224 16.86 25.05 3.52
CA GLU A 224 18.01 25.91 3.28
C GLU A 224 17.94 27.05 4.31
N GLU A 225 18.87 27.06 5.25
CA GLU A 225 19.18 28.24 6.05
C GLU A 225 19.71 29.33 5.12
N ASN A 226 18.95 30.37 4.92
CA ASN A 226 19.40 31.67 4.47
C ASN A 226 19.37 32.66 5.61
#